data_f75d7bf256e99f5890183b5e17a06768
#
_entry.id   f75d7bf256e99f5890183b5e17a06768
#
_cell.length_a   1.000
_cell.length_b   1.000
_cell.length_c   1.000
_cell.angle_alpha   90.00
_cell.angle_beta   90.00
_cell.angle_gamma   90.00
#
_symmetry.space_group_name_H-M   'P 1'
#
loop_
_entity.id
_entity.type
_entity.pdbx_description
1 polymer ?
#
loop_
_entity_poly.entity_id
_entity_poly.type
_entity_poly.pdbx_seq_one_letter_code
_entity_poly.pdbx_strand_id
1 'polypeptide(L)'
;MKILVNRKIKKLFCLVLLFIVAFTLISAVFIVLKFETAALCILVCSLCMSILILAIGYRYFKEQNIIMENAITQIKEYISGNQNARIECDDEGELYRLFYEVNSLVSILNAHAENEGKAKKFLKDTISDISHQLKTPLAALNIYNGIMQEEAKSLPTIKEFTVLSEQELDRIEILVQNLLKITKLDAGIIVIEKAEENVSEMMRSIERHFSFRAKQEEKEIYLSGDDEVTLLCDRNWLIEAISNIVKNAFDHTKKGNAIYIEWKQFASIIQVIIKDNGSGIHPEDLHHIFKRFYRSRFSKDTQGIGLGLSLAKAIVEAHSGAIEVDSELGIGTTFTINFLIPTKL
;
A
#
# COMPACT_ATOMS: atom_id res chain seq x y z
N MET A 1 -5.05 -30.14 34.84
CA MET A 1 -4.77 -29.67 36.22
C MET A 1 -4.40 -28.18 36.38
N LYS A 2 -4.32 -27.40 35.29
CA LYS A 2 -3.98 -25.95 35.34
C LYS A 2 -5.14 -25.06 35.84
N ILE A 3 -6.39 -25.50 35.76
CA ILE A 3 -7.59 -24.70 36.10
C ILE A 3 -7.63 -24.34 37.61
N LEU A 4 -7.15 -25.23 38.49
CA LEU A 4 -7.13 -24.99 39.96
C LEU A 4 -5.98 -24.08 40.45
N VAL A 5 -5.09 -23.63 39.54
CA VAL A 5 -4.04 -22.65 39.87
C VAL A 5 -4.64 -21.26 40.02
N ASN A 6 -5.73 -20.96 39.32
CA ASN A 6 -6.41 -19.67 39.47
C ASN A 6 -7.06 -19.55 40.86
N ARG A 7 -6.59 -18.58 41.63
CA ARG A 7 -7.03 -18.33 43.02
C ARG A 7 -8.54 -18.09 43.13
N LYS A 8 -9.15 -17.43 42.17
CA LYS A 8 -10.62 -17.16 42.12
C LYS A 8 -11.40 -18.44 41.84
N ILE A 9 -10.95 -19.27 40.90
CA ILE A 9 -11.56 -20.55 40.56
C ILE A 9 -11.42 -21.51 41.78
N LYS A 10 -10.25 -21.56 42.38
CA LYS A 10 -10.00 -22.38 43.60
C LYS A 10 -10.92 -21.96 44.74
N LYS A 11 -11.10 -20.65 45.02
CA LYS A 11 -12.06 -20.15 46.02
C LYS A 11 -13.48 -20.55 45.69
N LEU A 12 -13.91 -20.41 44.43
CA LEU A 12 -15.25 -20.84 43.97
C LEU A 12 -15.47 -22.32 44.27
N PHE A 13 -14.53 -23.19 43.85
CA PHE A 13 -14.63 -24.65 44.09
C PHE A 13 -14.64 -24.99 45.58
N CYS A 14 -13.77 -24.39 46.40
CA CYS A 14 -13.75 -24.61 47.84
C CYS A 14 -15.08 -24.18 48.48
N LEU A 15 -15.66 -23.08 48.07
CA LEU A 15 -16.91 -22.56 48.59
C LEU A 15 -18.09 -23.46 48.23
N VAL A 16 -18.19 -23.90 46.97
CA VAL A 16 -19.18 -24.88 46.49
C VAL A 16 -19.05 -26.21 47.23
N LEU A 17 -17.80 -26.73 47.39
CA LEU A 17 -17.54 -27.96 48.15
C LEU A 17 -17.98 -27.84 49.60
N LEU A 18 -17.67 -26.71 50.28
CA LEU A 18 -18.08 -26.43 51.65
C LEU A 18 -19.59 -26.46 51.81
N PHE A 19 -20.31 -25.85 50.89
CA PHE A 19 -21.78 -25.88 50.89
C PHE A 19 -22.34 -27.29 50.67
N ILE A 20 -21.76 -28.10 49.79
CA ILE A 20 -22.17 -29.49 49.57
C ILE A 20 -21.95 -30.33 50.85
N VAL A 21 -20.79 -30.19 51.48
CA VAL A 21 -20.48 -30.88 52.74
C VAL A 21 -21.41 -30.44 53.87
N ALA A 22 -21.67 -29.14 54.00
CA ALA A 22 -22.64 -28.63 55.01
C ALA A 22 -24.03 -29.18 54.79
N PHE A 23 -24.51 -29.21 53.53
CA PHE A 23 -25.81 -29.81 53.20
C PHE A 23 -25.90 -31.29 53.52
N THR A 24 -24.86 -32.09 53.21
CA THR A 24 -24.82 -33.53 53.51
C THR A 24 -24.84 -33.78 55.01
N LEU A 25 -24.11 -33.01 55.79
CA LEU A 25 -24.10 -33.09 57.26
C LEU A 25 -25.47 -32.74 57.88
N ILE A 26 -26.09 -31.64 57.45
CA ILE A 26 -27.43 -31.22 57.91
C ILE A 26 -28.45 -32.28 57.56
N SER A 27 -28.44 -32.82 56.33
CA SER A 27 -29.37 -33.87 55.91
C SER A 27 -29.18 -35.16 56.73
N ALA A 28 -27.94 -35.54 57.05
CA ALA A 28 -27.67 -36.71 57.89
C ALA A 28 -28.25 -36.53 59.31
N VAL A 29 -28.10 -35.34 59.89
CA VAL A 29 -28.67 -35.01 61.22
C VAL A 29 -30.18 -35.14 61.23
N PHE A 30 -30.88 -34.61 60.21
CA PHE A 30 -32.35 -34.76 60.09
C PHE A 30 -32.80 -36.22 59.97
N ILE A 31 -32.05 -37.05 59.27
CA ILE A 31 -32.37 -38.50 59.15
C ILE A 31 -32.13 -39.22 60.47
N VAL A 32 -31.04 -38.99 61.17
CA VAL A 32 -30.66 -39.64 62.42
C VAL A 32 -31.64 -39.30 63.51
N LEU A 33 -32.09 -38.03 63.64
CA LEU A 33 -33.01 -37.56 64.67
C LEU A 33 -34.48 -37.93 64.43
N LYS A 34 -34.83 -38.61 63.29
CA LYS A 34 -36.16 -39.10 62.93
C LYS A 34 -37.27 -38.07 63.08
N PHE A 35 -37.03 -36.83 62.63
CA PHE A 35 -38.08 -35.80 62.60
C PHE A 35 -39.18 -36.18 61.63
N GLU A 36 -40.47 -36.06 62.08
CA GLU A 36 -41.65 -36.34 61.22
C GLU A 36 -41.68 -35.52 59.92
N THR A 37 -41.06 -34.35 59.92
CA THR A 37 -40.98 -33.43 58.77
C THR A 37 -39.60 -33.48 58.06
N ALA A 38 -38.76 -34.49 58.33
CA ALA A 38 -37.39 -34.55 57.82
C ALA A 38 -37.29 -34.42 56.29
N ALA A 39 -38.20 -35.08 55.57
CA ALA A 39 -38.23 -35.04 54.10
C ALA A 39 -38.51 -33.64 53.57
N LEU A 40 -39.43 -32.90 54.17
CA LEU A 40 -39.74 -31.52 53.76
C LEU A 40 -38.55 -30.58 54.06
N CYS A 41 -37.92 -30.73 55.24
CA CYS A 41 -36.74 -29.93 55.60
C CYS A 41 -35.55 -30.17 54.67
N ILE A 42 -35.27 -31.41 54.26
CA ILE A 42 -34.23 -31.76 53.33
C ILE A 42 -34.54 -31.15 51.94
N LEU A 43 -35.77 -31.19 51.46
CA LEU A 43 -36.21 -30.62 50.20
C LEU A 43 -36.02 -29.09 50.19
N VAL A 44 -36.45 -28.40 51.24
CA VAL A 44 -36.24 -26.93 51.36
C VAL A 44 -34.76 -26.58 51.44
N CYS A 45 -33.97 -27.29 52.24
CA CYS A 45 -32.50 -27.07 52.30
C CYS A 45 -31.83 -27.31 50.95
N SER A 46 -32.25 -28.36 50.20
CA SER A 46 -31.67 -28.62 48.87
C SER A 46 -32.01 -27.51 47.87
N LEU A 47 -33.24 -26.97 47.93
CA LEU A 47 -33.65 -25.85 47.07
C LEU A 47 -32.85 -24.58 47.39
N CYS A 48 -32.70 -24.25 48.69
CA CYS A 48 -31.88 -23.11 49.13
C CYS A 48 -30.41 -23.24 48.68
N MET A 49 -29.83 -24.44 48.82
CA MET A 49 -28.47 -24.71 48.39
C MET A 49 -28.30 -24.58 46.87
N SER A 50 -29.25 -25.08 46.08
CA SER A 50 -29.22 -24.94 44.64
C SER A 50 -29.26 -23.47 44.21
N ILE A 51 -30.14 -22.67 44.82
CA ILE A 51 -30.21 -21.22 44.58
C ILE A 51 -28.89 -20.52 44.91
N LEU A 52 -28.28 -20.86 46.08
CA LEU A 52 -27.01 -20.28 46.51
C LEU A 52 -25.88 -20.62 45.54
N ILE A 53 -25.76 -21.87 45.10
CA ILE A 53 -24.72 -22.29 44.16
C ILE A 53 -24.91 -21.57 42.82
N LEU A 54 -26.17 -21.47 42.30
CA LEU A 54 -26.47 -20.73 41.08
C LEU A 54 -26.13 -19.24 41.23
N ALA A 55 -26.45 -18.61 42.35
CA ALA A 55 -26.16 -17.20 42.59
C ALA A 55 -24.64 -16.91 42.61
N ILE A 56 -23.87 -17.80 43.22
CA ILE A 56 -22.40 -17.70 43.27
C ILE A 56 -21.82 -17.89 41.86
N GLY A 57 -22.30 -18.90 41.12
CA GLY A 57 -21.90 -19.15 39.75
C GLY A 57 -22.21 -17.95 38.81
N TYR A 58 -23.44 -17.43 38.93
CA TYR A 58 -23.87 -16.26 38.14
C TYR A 58 -22.97 -15.04 38.43
N ARG A 59 -22.68 -14.75 39.72
CA ARG A 59 -21.80 -13.65 40.07
C ARG A 59 -20.41 -13.81 39.53
N TYR A 60 -19.82 -15.00 39.57
CA TYR A 60 -18.52 -15.30 38.99
C TYR A 60 -18.50 -15.06 37.50
N PHE A 61 -19.47 -15.62 36.74
CA PHE A 61 -19.52 -15.45 35.30
C PHE A 61 -19.80 -14.00 34.89
N LYS A 62 -20.62 -13.27 35.66
CA LYS A 62 -20.84 -11.84 35.44
C LYS A 62 -19.56 -11.02 35.58
N GLU A 63 -18.76 -11.28 36.61
CA GLU A 63 -17.45 -10.62 36.79
C GLU A 63 -16.49 -10.93 35.63
N GLN A 64 -16.44 -12.20 35.18
CA GLN A 64 -15.64 -12.59 34.01
C GLN A 64 -16.10 -11.91 32.72
N ASN A 65 -17.42 -11.78 32.52
CA ASN A 65 -17.97 -11.11 31.33
C ASN A 65 -17.58 -9.62 31.30
N ILE A 66 -17.65 -8.92 32.41
CA ILE A 66 -17.25 -7.50 32.53
C ILE A 66 -15.76 -7.32 32.15
N ILE A 67 -14.89 -8.20 32.67
CA ILE A 67 -13.46 -8.18 32.34
C ILE A 67 -13.24 -8.36 30.84
N MET A 68 -13.97 -9.29 30.22
CA MET A 68 -13.87 -9.57 28.78
C MET A 68 -14.39 -8.39 27.93
N GLU A 69 -15.51 -7.77 28.32
CA GLU A 69 -16.06 -6.59 27.65
C GLU A 69 -15.10 -5.39 27.71
N ASN A 70 -14.46 -5.16 28.86
CA ASN A 70 -13.44 -4.13 29.00
C ASN A 70 -12.24 -4.41 28.08
N ALA A 71 -11.77 -5.66 28.03
CA ALA A 71 -10.68 -6.03 27.14
C ALA A 71 -11.02 -5.81 25.66
N ILE A 72 -12.23 -6.18 25.23
CA ILE A 72 -12.72 -5.94 23.87
C ILE A 72 -12.77 -4.43 23.58
N THR A 73 -13.19 -3.62 24.54
CA THR A 73 -13.25 -2.16 24.39
C THR A 73 -11.85 -1.58 24.18
N GLN A 74 -10.86 -2.00 24.98
CA GLN A 74 -9.46 -1.55 24.83
C GLN A 74 -8.87 -1.97 23.46
N ILE A 75 -9.17 -3.18 22.99
CA ILE A 75 -8.75 -3.63 21.64
C ILE A 75 -9.39 -2.76 20.55
N LYS A 76 -10.68 -2.44 20.68
CA LYS A 76 -11.37 -1.56 19.73
C LYS A 76 -10.79 -0.14 19.73
N GLU A 77 -10.48 0.41 20.89
CA GLU A 77 -9.80 1.71 20.99
C GLU A 77 -8.44 1.69 20.31
N TYR A 78 -7.65 0.63 20.48
CA TYR A 78 -6.38 0.49 19.78
C TYR A 78 -6.57 0.46 18.25
N ILE A 79 -7.53 -0.32 17.76
CA ILE A 79 -7.85 -0.40 16.33
C ILE A 79 -8.33 0.94 15.78
N SER A 80 -9.04 1.75 16.58
CA SER A 80 -9.49 3.09 16.19
C SER A 80 -8.39 4.17 16.20
N GLY A 81 -7.14 3.79 16.56
CA GLY A 81 -5.97 4.67 16.52
C GLY A 81 -5.40 5.10 17.88
N ASN A 82 -5.99 4.70 18.99
CA ASN A 82 -5.42 4.98 20.33
C ASN A 82 -4.27 4.01 20.63
N GLN A 83 -3.06 4.36 20.20
CA GLN A 83 -1.85 3.53 20.39
C GLN A 83 -1.50 3.26 21.87
N ASN A 84 -2.09 4.00 22.81
CA ASN A 84 -1.85 3.84 24.25
C ASN A 84 -2.87 2.93 24.93
N ALA A 85 -3.93 2.49 24.24
CA ALA A 85 -4.90 1.56 24.79
C ALA A 85 -4.22 0.26 25.24
N ARG A 86 -4.51 -0.19 26.46
CA ARG A 86 -3.95 -1.41 27.06
C ARG A 86 -5.03 -2.12 27.87
N ILE A 87 -4.98 -3.44 27.84
CA ILE A 87 -5.85 -4.28 28.68
C ILE A 87 -5.23 -4.35 30.07
N GLU A 88 -6.04 -4.13 31.13
CA GLU A 88 -5.60 -4.28 32.52
C GLU A 88 -5.23 -5.75 32.80
N CYS A 89 -4.06 -5.97 33.43
CA CYS A 89 -3.50 -7.29 33.72
C CYS A 89 -3.17 -7.49 35.20
N ASP A 90 -4.01 -6.94 36.09
CA ASP A 90 -3.71 -6.81 37.53
C ASP A 90 -4.01 -8.07 38.36
N ASP A 91 -4.43 -9.19 37.75
CA ASP A 91 -4.81 -10.40 38.44
C ASP A 91 -4.13 -11.66 37.86
N GLU A 92 -4.21 -12.78 38.57
CA GLU A 92 -3.60 -14.06 38.17
C GLU A 92 -4.59 -14.96 37.44
N GLY A 93 -4.11 -15.64 36.39
CA GLY A 93 -4.89 -16.66 35.67
C GLY A 93 -4.60 -16.70 34.18
N GLU A 94 -5.08 -17.73 33.49
CA GLU A 94 -4.86 -17.97 32.05
C GLU A 94 -5.39 -16.80 31.19
N LEU A 95 -6.49 -16.15 31.62
CA LEU A 95 -7.06 -15.01 30.92
C LEU A 95 -6.13 -13.79 30.96
N TYR A 96 -5.56 -13.49 32.12
CA TYR A 96 -4.62 -12.37 32.28
C TYR A 96 -3.30 -12.62 31.58
N ARG A 97 -2.88 -13.89 31.49
CA ARG A 97 -1.73 -14.27 30.67
C ARG A 97 -1.99 -13.98 29.19
N LEU A 98 -3.19 -14.28 28.67
CA LEU A 98 -3.58 -13.91 27.32
C LEU A 98 -3.55 -12.39 27.12
N PHE A 99 -4.07 -11.62 28.07
CA PHE A 99 -4.04 -10.16 28.03
C PHE A 99 -2.63 -9.59 28.00
N TYR A 100 -1.73 -10.19 28.78
CA TYR A 100 -0.32 -9.83 28.77
C TYR A 100 0.32 -10.07 27.38
N GLU A 101 0.06 -11.22 26.77
CA GLU A 101 0.57 -11.51 25.42
C GLU A 101 -0.03 -10.54 24.36
N VAL A 102 -1.31 -10.19 24.48
CA VAL A 102 -1.94 -9.18 23.61
C VAL A 102 -1.28 -7.81 23.79
N ASN A 103 -1.05 -7.36 25.01
CA ASN A 103 -0.37 -6.10 25.29
C ASN A 103 1.08 -6.11 24.76
N SER A 104 1.78 -7.24 24.86
CA SER A 104 3.13 -7.44 24.30
C SER A 104 3.11 -7.32 22.77
N LEU A 105 2.14 -7.95 22.11
CA LEU A 105 1.94 -7.84 20.67
C LEU A 105 1.69 -6.39 20.23
N VAL A 106 0.83 -5.66 20.96
CA VAL A 106 0.56 -4.24 20.73
C VAL A 106 1.84 -3.40 20.85
N SER A 107 2.67 -3.69 21.85
CA SER A 107 3.94 -2.99 22.06
C SER A 107 4.94 -3.23 20.92
N ILE A 108 5.01 -4.47 20.42
CA ILE A 108 5.83 -4.84 19.27
C ILE A 108 5.33 -4.12 18.00
N LEU A 109 4.02 -4.11 17.77
CA LEU A 109 3.42 -3.42 16.62
C LEU A 109 3.70 -1.92 16.63
N ASN A 110 3.58 -1.27 17.78
CA ASN A 110 3.90 0.15 17.94
C ASN A 110 5.38 0.44 17.68
N ALA A 111 6.28 -0.40 18.19
CA ALA A 111 7.71 -0.27 17.93
C ALA A 111 8.05 -0.45 16.42
N HIS A 112 7.40 -1.40 15.73
CA HIS A 112 7.54 -1.55 14.30
C HIS A 112 7.04 -0.34 13.53
N ALA A 113 5.85 0.18 13.85
CA ALA A 113 5.29 1.37 13.21
C ALA A 113 6.18 2.62 13.41
N GLU A 114 6.74 2.79 14.61
CA GLU A 114 7.68 3.88 14.91
C GLU A 114 8.98 3.74 14.12
N ASN A 115 9.55 2.54 14.05
CA ASN A 115 10.77 2.27 13.29
C ASN A 115 10.56 2.48 11.78
N GLU A 116 9.42 2.03 11.25
CA GLU A 116 9.04 2.28 9.86
C GLU A 116 8.90 3.77 9.57
N GLY A 117 8.26 4.53 10.46
CA GLY A 117 8.16 5.98 10.37
C GLY A 117 9.53 6.68 10.37
N LYS A 118 10.46 6.24 11.23
CA LYS A 118 11.83 6.75 11.27
C LYS A 118 12.60 6.43 10.00
N ALA A 119 12.49 5.20 9.50
CA ALA A 119 13.15 4.78 8.26
C ALA A 119 12.62 5.57 7.05
N LYS A 120 11.30 5.77 6.97
CA LYS A 120 10.67 6.58 5.92
C LYS A 120 11.13 8.04 5.97
N LYS A 121 11.21 8.65 7.16
CA LYS A 121 11.70 10.01 7.34
C LYS A 121 13.18 10.11 6.93
N PHE A 122 14.03 9.20 7.40
CA PHE A 122 15.44 9.15 7.03
C PHE A 122 15.64 9.03 5.51
N LEU A 123 14.87 8.15 4.86
CA LEU A 123 14.91 7.98 3.41
C LEU A 123 14.49 9.26 2.69
N LYS A 124 13.42 9.93 3.15
CA LYS A 124 12.96 11.22 2.62
C LYS A 124 14.06 12.28 2.67
N ASP A 125 14.67 12.45 3.84
CA ASP A 125 15.70 13.48 4.07
C ASP A 125 16.94 13.16 3.21
N THR A 126 17.39 11.90 3.18
CA THR A 126 18.51 11.44 2.35
C THR A 126 18.28 11.67 0.86
N ILE A 127 17.11 11.34 0.33
CA ILE A 127 16.76 11.55 -1.08
C ILE A 127 16.74 13.06 -1.41
N SER A 128 16.25 13.88 -0.50
CA SER A 128 16.24 15.34 -0.67
C SER A 128 17.68 15.87 -0.76
N ASP A 129 18.55 15.45 0.14
CA ASP A 129 19.96 15.86 0.17
C ASP A 129 20.70 15.43 -1.09
N ILE A 130 20.56 14.16 -1.51
CA ILE A 130 21.13 13.65 -2.75
C ILE A 130 20.63 14.44 -3.96
N SER A 131 19.33 14.79 -4.00
CA SER A 131 18.75 15.59 -5.08
C SER A 131 19.44 16.94 -5.22
N HIS A 132 19.62 17.65 -4.09
CA HIS A 132 20.29 18.94 -4.09
C HIS A 132 21.79 18.82 -4.42
N GLN A 133 22.47 17.82 -3.87
CA GLN A 133 23.91 17.62 -4.10
C GLN A 133 24.24 17.16 -5.51
N LEU A 134 23.34 16.48 -6.23
CA LEU A 134 23.54 16.10 -7.62
C LEU A 134 23.19 17.24 -8.60
N LYS A 135 22.16 18.02 -8.31
CA LYS A 135 21.73 19.13 -9.16
C LYS A 135 22.82 20.20 -9.32
N THR A 136 23.56 20.49 -8.24
CA THR A 136 24.59 21.54 -8.21
C THR A 136 25.78 21.24 -9.15
N PRO A 137 26.45 20.06 -9.06
CA PRO A 137 27.58 19.75 -9.97
C PRO A 137 27.11 19.56 -11.42
N LEU A 138 25.91 19.06 -11.67
CA LEU A 138 25.37 18.97 -13.02
C LEU A 138 25.16 20.37 -13.63
N ALA A 139 24.59 21.32 -12.87
CA ALA A 139 24.47 22.71 -13.32
C ALA A 139 25.83 23.35 -13.59
N ALA A 140 26.83 23.08 -12.76
CA ALA A 140 28.21 23.59 -12.98
C ALA A 140 28.83 22.98 -14.25
N LEU A 141 28.68 21.69 -14.50
CA LEU A 141 29.16 21.01 -15.71
C LEU A 141 28.49 21.57 -16.95
N ASN A 142 27.16 21.83 -16.92
CA ASN A 142 26.44 22.47 -18.02
C ASN A 142 26.98 23.87 -18.34
N ILE A 143 27.28 24.68 -17.30
CA ILE A 143 27.89 26.01 -17.47
C ILE A 143 29.28 25.88 -18.11
N TYR A 144 30.14 24.96 -17.59
CA TYR A 144 31.48 24.76 -18.16
C TYR A 144 31.43 24.29 -19.61
N ASN A 145 30.50 23.40 -19.95
CA ASN A 145 30.30 22.95 -21.32
C ASN A 145 29.84 24.10 -22.24
N GLY A 146 28.94 24.96 -21.78
CA GLY A 146 28.52 26.16 -22.52
C GLY A 146 29.67 27.13 -22.78
N ILE A 147 30.56 27.36 -21.78
CA ILE A 147 31.78 28.19 -21.96
C ILE A 147 32.70 27.56 -23.01
N MET A 148 32.93 26.24 -22.91
CA MET A 148 33.78 25.53 -23.90
C MET A 148 33.19 25.60 -25.32
N GLN A 149 31.86 25.52 -25.48
CA GLN A 149 31.20 25.68 -26.77
C GLN A 149 31.44 27.08 -27.38
N GLU A 150 31.36 28.13 -26.56
CA GLU A 150 31.61 29.51 -27.03
C GLU A 150 33.07 29.70 -27.45
N GLU A 151 34.03 29.23 -26.65
CA GLU A 151 35.46 29.31 -26.94
C GLU A 151 35.88 28.46 -28.15
N ALA A 152 35.21 27.34 -28.37
CA ALA A 152 35.49 26.38 -29.43
C ALA A 152 34.89 26.74 -30.78
N LYS A 153 34.25 27.90 -30.98
CA LYS A 153 33.58 28.30 -32.22
C LYS A 153 34.47 28.18 -33.48
N SER A 154 35.77 28.37 -33.33
CA SER A 154 36.78 28.28 -34.40
C SER A 154 37.42 26.88 -34.57
N LEU A 155 37.08 25.92 -33.68
CA LEU A 155 37.69 24.59 -33.61
C LEU A 155 36.64 23.50 -33.78
N PRO A 156 36.34 23.03 -35.01
CA PRO A 156 35.21 22.13 -35.31
C PRO A 156 35.18 20.86 -34.48
N THR A 157 36.32 20.23 -34.23
CA THR A 157 36.46 19.00 -33.45
C THR A 157 36.07 19.20 -31.99
N ILE A 158 36.51 20.33 -31.37
CA ILE A 158 36.19 20.65 -29.98
C ILE A 158 34.69 20.95 -29.86
N LYS A 159 34.11 21.67 -30.85
CA LYS A 159 32.66 21.95 -30.90
C LYS A 159 31.85 20.68 -30.93
N GLU A 160 32.28 19.69 -31.74
CA GLU A 160 31.58 18.38 -31.80
C GLU A 160 31.59 17.67 -30.44
N PHE A 161 32.75 17.62 -29.76
CA PHE A 161 32.85 17.03 -28.41
C PHE A 161 32.04 17.78 -27.36
N THR A 162 31.95 19.11 -27.41
CA THR A 162 31.14 19.88 -26.46
C THR A 162 29.63 19.62 -26.66
N VAL A 163 29.17 19.48 -27.90
CA VAL A 163 27.77 19.09 -28.22
C VAL A 163 27.46 17.67 -27.69
N LEU A 164 28.37 16.71 -27.89
CA LEU A 164 28.22 15.37 -27.35
C LEU A 164 28.20 15.36 -25.82
N SER A 165 29.04 16.18 -25.17
CA SER A 165 29.06 16.34 -23.72
C SER A 165 27.76 16.94 -23.19
N GLU A 166 27.17 17.92 -23.88
CA GLU A 166 25.87 18.50 -23.52
C GLU A 166 24.78 17.44 -23.56
N GLN A 167 24.71 16.63 -24.62
CA GLN A 167 23.74 15.53 -24.73
C GLN A 167 23.86 14.51 -23.60
N GLU A 168 25.10 14.14 -23.20
CA GLU A 168 25.29 13.21 -22.09
C GLU A 168 24.97 13.85 -20.72
N LEU A 169 25.22 15.15 -20.53
CA LEU A 169 24.85 15.89 -19.32
C LEU A 169 23.33 15.96 -19.17
N ASP A 170 22.60 16.30 -20.23
CA ASP A 170 21.13 16.30 -20.25
C ASP A 170 20.57 14.92 -19.92
N ARG A 171 21.19 13.89 -20.49
CA ARG A 171 20.84 12.51 -20.23
C ARG A 171 21.01 12.12 -18.76
N ILE A 172 22.14 12.52 -18.13
CA ILE A 172 22.38 12.28 -16.69
C ILE A 172 21.37 13.06 -15.85
N GLU A 173 21.05 14.30 -16.19
CA GLU A 173 20.05 15.10 -15.47
C GLU A 173 18.67 14.43 -15.48
N ILE A 174 18.18 14.00 -16.64
CA ILE A 174 16.90 13.26 -16.78
C ILE A 174 16.93 11.95 -15.98
N LEU A 175 18.06 11.22 -16.03
CA LEU A 175 18.24 9.97 -15.28
C LEU A 175 18.11 10.21 -13.77
N VAL A 176 18.83 11.19 -13.24
CA VAL A 176 18.81 11.54 -11.82
C VAL A 176 17.40 11.97 -11.39
N GLN A 177 16.77 12.86 -12.16
CA GLN A 177 15.42 13.35 -11.85
C GLN A 177 14.39 12.21 -11.82
N ASN A 178 14.40 11.32 -12.82
CA ASN A 178 13.47 10.19 -12.87
C ASN A 178 13.71 9.18 -11.75
N LEU A 179 14.98 8.89 -11.44
CA LEU A 179 15.33 8.01 -10.31
C LEU A 179 14.81 8.56 -8.98
N LEU A 180 14.98 9.86 -8.76
CA LEU A 180 14.51 10.54 -7.55
C LEU A 180 12.97 10.54 -7.46
N LYS A 181 12.27 10.78 -8.59
CA LYS A 181 10.80 10.68 -8.65
C LYS A 181 10.32 9.28 -8.26
N ILE A 182 10.88 8.24 -8.88
CA ILE A 182 10.53 6.84 -8.60
C ILE A 182 10.78 6.53 -7.12
N THR A 183 11.94 6.89 -6.60
CA THR A 183 12.31 6.59 -5.20
C THR A 183 11.39 7.30 -4.20
N LYS A 184 10.99 8.55 -4.48
CA LYS A 184 10.05 9.31 -3.66
C LYS A 184 8.63 8.71 -3.71
N LEU A 185 8.18 8.23 -4.88
CA LEU A 185 6.90 7.53 -5.05
C LEU A 185 6.89 6.22 -4.26
N ASP A 186 7.92 5.37 -4.42
CA ASP A 186 8.02 4.08 -3.71
C ASP A 186 8.08 4.25 -2.19
N ALA A 187 8.77 5.27 -1.72
CA ALA A 187 8.83 5.60 -0.30
C ALA A 187 7.51 6.21 0.23
N GLY A 188 6.51 6.47 -0.65
CA GLY A 188 5.27 7.17 -0.30
C GLY A 188 5.53 8.57 0.29
N ILE A 189 6.59 9.24 -0.17
CA ILE A 189 6.96 10.60 0.25
C ILE A 189 6.13 11.62 -0.54
N ILE A 190 5.81 11.31 -1.79
CA ILE A 190 4.98 12.16 -2.64
C ILE A 190 3.52 11.96 -2.23
N VAL A 191 2.86 13.05 -1.90
CA VAL A 191 1.41 13.09 -1.71
C VAL A 191 0.79 13.32 -3.08
N ILE A 192 -0.04 12.37 -3.52
CA ILE A 192 -0.80 12.48 -4.76
C ILE A 192 -2.06 13.31 -4.48
N GLU A 193 -2.13 14.51 -5.03
CA GLU A 193 -3.25 15.44 -4.87
C GLU A 193 -4.35 15.10 -5.88
N LYS A 194 -5.24 14.18 -5.51
CA LYS A 194 -6.30 13.68 -6.40
C LYS A 194 -7.44 14.68 -6.49
N ALA A 195 -7.82 15.04 -7.72
CA ALA A 195 -9.02 15.80 -8.07
C ALA A 195 -9.81 15.05 -9.15
N GLU A 196 -11.09 15.38 -9.32
CA GLU A 196 -11.87 14.89 -10.46
C GLU A 196 -11.39 15.58 -11.73
N GLU A 197 -10.74 14.84 -12.60
CA GLU A 197 -10.13 15.31 -13.84
C GLU A 197 -10.80 14.67 -15.05
N ASN A 198 -10.99 15.44 -16.12
CA ASN A 198 -11.53 14.93 -17.38
C ASN A 198 -10.46 14.18 -18.16
N VAL A 199 -10.71 12.92 -18.46
CA VAL A 199 -9.74 12.03 -19.15
C VAL A 199 -9.50 12.48 -20.58
N SER A 200 -10.54 12.88 -21.31
CA SER A 200 -10.43 13.39 -22.70
C SER A 200 -9.50 14.60 -22.78
N GLU A 201 -9.64 15.56 -21.87
CA GLU A 201 -8.77 16.75 -21.84
C GLU A 201 -7.29 16.39 -21.56
N MET A 202 -7.04 15.42 -20.68
CA MET A 202 -5.68 14.94 -20.43
C MET A 202 -5.10 14.29 -21.68
N MET A 203 -5.83 13.41 -22.37
CA MET A 203 -5.36 12.75 -23.59
C MET A 203 -5.10 13.74 -24.73
N ARG A 204 -5.98 14.75 -24.91
CA ARG A 204 -5.75 15.84 -25.86
C ARG A 204 -4.52 16.69 -25.50
N SER A 205 -4.21 16.85 -24.23
CA SER A 205 -2.98 17.54 -23.80
C SER A 205 -1.73 16.77 -24.18
N ILE A 206 -1.76 15.43 -24.02
CA ILE A 206 -0.67 14.53 -24.43
C ILE A 206 -0.51 14.54 -25.96
N GLU A 207 -1.60 14.43 -26.73
CA GLU A 207 -1.56 14.53 -28.20
C GLU A 207 -0.90 15.83 -28.65
N ARG A 208 -1.31 16.97 -28.08
CA ARG A 208 -0.71 18.28 -28.41
C ARG A 208 0.79 18.32 -28.10
N HIS A 209 1.21 17.72 -26.98
CA HIS A 209 2.63 17.66 -26.62
C HIS A 209 3.45 16.89 -27.64
N PHE A 210 2.92 15.79 -28.17
CA PHE A 210 3.61 14.96 -29.17
C PHE A 210 3.34 15.36 -30.63
N SER A 211 2.46 16.32 -30.89
CA SER A 211 2.02 16.70 -32.25
C SER A 211 3.17 17.14 -33.17
N PHE A 212 4.14 17.89 -32.63
CA PHE A 212 5.30 18.32 -33.40
C PHE A 212 6.18 17.13 -33.79
N ARG A 213 6.47 16.25 -32.82
CA ARG A 213 7.25 15.03 -33.05
C ARG A 213 6.55 14.10 -34.02
N ALA A 214 5.25 13.93 -33.91
CA ALA A 214 4.45 13.11 -34.81
C ALA A 214 4.60 13.59 -36.28
N LYS A 215 4.49 14.91 -36.52
CA LYS A 215 4.68 15.51 -37.86
C LYS A 215 6.11 15.33 -38.37
N GLN A 216 7.12 15.56 -37.52
CA GLN A 216 8.52 15.43 -37.88
C GLN A 216 8.91 14.00 -38.25
N GLU A 217 8.37 13.01 -37.50
CA GLU A 217 8.65 11.59 -37.72
C GLU A 217 7.66 10.93 -38.69
N GLU A 218 6.71 11.69 -39.25
CA GLU A 218 5.65 11.23 -40.17
C GLU A 218 4.87 10.05 -39.55
N LYS A 219 4.44 10.21 -38.31
CA LYS A 219 3.61 9.27 -37.53
C LYS A 219 2.28 9.89 -37.18
N GLU A 220 1.27 9.08 -36.90
CA GLU A 220 -0.07 9.55 -36.54
C GLU A 220 -0.43 9.19 -35.11
N ILE A 221 -1.21 10.07 -34.44
CA ILE A 221 -1.80 9.82 -33.15
C ILE A 221 -3.31 9.85 -33.30
N TYR A 222 -3.98 8.81 -32.86
CA TYR A 222 -5.45 8.71 -32.85
C TYR A 222 -5.96 8.67 -31.43
N LEU A 223 -6.95 9.54 -31.11
CA LEU A 223 -7.66 9.56 -29.84
C LEU A 223 -9.06 8.98 -30.02
N SER A 224 -9.49 8.13 -29.10
CA SER A 224 -10.85 7.56 -29.09
C SER A 224 -11.32 7.33 -27.66
N GLY A 225 -12.46 7.87 -27.29
CA GLY A 225 -13.08 7.66 -26.00
C GLY A 225 -14.25 8.60 -25.76
N ASP A 226 -14.94 8.43 -24.62
CA ASP A 226 -16.04 9.28 -24.22
C ASP A 226 -15.50 10.56 -23.56
N ASP A 227 -16.00 11.71 -24.01
CA ASP A 227 -15.57 13.05 -23.54
C ASP A 227 -16.02 13.34 -22.09
N GLU A 228 -17.00 12.62 -21.55
CA GLU A 228 -17.53 12.86 -20.22
C GLU A 228 -16.84 12.02 -19.12
N VAL A 229 -15.93 11.13 -19.48
CA VAL A 229 -15.23 10.29 -18.49
C VAL A 229 -14.35 11.14 -17.58
N THR A 230 -14.62 11.06 -16.27
CA THR A 230 -13.81 11.71 -15.22
C THR A 230 -13.09 10.66 -14.36
N LEU A 231 -11.88 10.96 -13.93
CA LEU A 231 -11.05 10.13 -13.08
C LEU A 231 -10.56 10.93 -11.86
N LEU A 232 -10.67 10.36 -10.67
CA LEU A 232 -10.09 10.93 -9.46
C LEU A 232 -8.59 10.69 -9.42
N CYS A 233 -7.80 11.67 -9.91
CA CYS A 233 -6.36 11.54 -10.07
C CYS A 233 -5.61 12.86 -9.89
N ASP A 234 -4.30 12.78 -9.72
CA ASP A 234 -3.40 13.93 -9.90
C ASP A 234 -3.07 14.04 -11.40
N ARG A 235 -3.60 15.09 -12.02
CA ARG A 235 -3.51 15.36 -13.46
C ARG A 235 -2.08 15.33 -13.97
N ASN A 236 -1.18 16.01 -13.26
CA ASN A 236 0.19 16.20 -13.73
C ASN A 236 0.97 14.89 -13.72
N TRP A 237 0.85 14.14 -12.64
CA TRP A 237 1.47 12.83 -12.51
C TRP A 237 0.92 11.85 -13.53
N LEU A 238 -0.38 11.84 -13.77
CA LEU A 238 -0.98 10.89 -14.71
C LEU A 238 -0.62 11.23 -16.15
N ILE A 239 -0.58 12.51 -16.53
CA ILE A 239 -0.05 12.95 -17.82
C ILE A 239 1.40 12.52 -17.99
N GLU A 240 2.23 12.63 -16.96
CA GLU A 240 3.63 12.17 -17.02
C GLU A 240 3.73 10.65 -17.23
N ALA A 241 2.90 9.85 -16.53
CA ALA A 241 2.88 8.40 -16.69
C ALA A 241 2.51 7.99 -18.13
N ILE A 242 1.41 8.52 -18.63
CA ILE A 242 0.92 8.21 -19.98
C ILE A 242 1.89 8.73 -21.06
N SER A 243 2.46 9.92 -20.86
CA SER A 243 3.47 10.48 -21.77
C SER A 243 4.74 9.61 -21.86
N ASN A 244 5.16 8.96 -20.78
CA ASN A 244 6.28 8.01 -20.83
C ASN A 244 5.95 6.77 -21.66
N ILE A 245 4.71 6.28 -21.64
CA ILE A 245 4.26 5.15 -22.46
C ILE A 245 4.15 5.59 -23.93
N VAL A 246 3.55 6.74 -24.21
CA VAL A 246 3.43 7.30 -25.57
C VAL A 246 4.81 7.56 -26.16
N LYS A 247 5.76 8.12 -25.37
CA LYS A 247 7.15 8.28 -25.80
C LYS A 247 7.78 6.95 -26.20
N ASN A 248 7.56 5.90 -25.39
CA ASN A 248 8.05 4.56 -25.71
C ASN A 248 7.45 4.03 -27.02
N ALA A 249 6.14 4.25 -27.26
CA ALA A 249 5.50 3.90 -28.53
C ALA A 249 6.16 4.66 -29.72
N PHE A 250 6.47 5.95 -29.57
CA PHE A 250 7.21 6.71 -30.59
C PHE A 250 8.61 6.13 -30.85
N ASP A 251 9.35 5.78 -29.80
CA ASP A 251 10.73 5.28 -29.92
C ASP A 251 10.78 3.91 -30.63
N HIS A 252 9.68 3.11 -30.56
CA HIS A 252 9.60 1.76 -31.13
C HIS A 252 8.73 1.66 -32.42
N THR A 253 8.23 2.79 -32.92
CA THR A 253 7.49 2.86 -34.20
C THR A 253 8.36 3.49 -35.30
N LYS A 254 8.01 3.24 -36.56
CA LYS A 254 8.69 3.79 -37.74
C LYS A 254 7.79 4.81 -38.43
N LYS A 255 8.34 5.53 -39.40
CA LYS A 255 7.59 6.40 -40.33
C LYS A 255 6.38 5.67 -40.91
N GLY A 256 5.21 6.30 -40.92
CA GLY A 256 3.95 5.73 -41.39
C GLY A 256 3.23 4.83 -40.37
N ASN A 257 3.80 4.62 -39.20
CA ASN A 257 3.12 3.94 -38.09
C ASN A 257 2.18 4.89 -37.34
N ALA A 258 1.29 4.30 -36.53
CA ALA A 258 0.30 5.02 -35.74
C ALA A 258 0.32 4.61 -34.28
N ILE A 259 -0.07 5.55 -33.44
CA ILE A 259 -0.24 5.37 -31.98
C ILE A 259 -1.71 5.67 -31.68
N TYR A 260 -2.38 4.75 -31.01
CA TYR A 260 -3.77 4.84 -30.63
C TYR A 260 -3.85 5.03 -29.12
N ILE A 261 -4.59 6.02 -28.65
CA ILE A 261 -4.88 6.25 -27.26
C ILE A 261 -6.39 6.18 -27.09
N GLU A 262 -6.86 5.14 -26.37
CA GLU A 262 -8.26 4.91 -26.16
C GLU A 262 -8.56 4.96 -24.65
N TRP A 263 -9.77 5.45 -24.29
CA TRP A 263 -10.25 5.37 -22.89
C TRP A 263 -11.71 4.97 -22.86
N LYS A 264 -12.05 4.16 -21.86
CA LYS A 264 -13.39 3.62 -21.68
C LYS A 264 -13.72 3.53 -20.19
N GLN A 265 -14.95 3.84 -19.84
CA GLN A 265 -15.47 3.63 -18.50
C GLN A 265 -16.34 2.38 -18.47
N PHE A 266 -16.08 1.50 -17.51
CA PHE A 266 -16.91 0.36 -17.16
C PHE A 266 -17.56 0.59 -15.80
N ALA A 267 -18.43 -0.33 -15.35
CA ALA A 267 -19.13 -0.16 -14.08
C ALA A 267 -18.23 0.07 -12.86
N SER A 268 -17.04 -0.53 -12.83
CA SER A 268 -16.13 -0.49 -11.68
C SER A 268 -14.71 0.01 -11.99
N ILE A 269 -14.39 0.23 -13.27
CA ILE A 269 -13.05 0.65 -13.70
C ILE A 269 -13.10 1.70 -14.82
N ILE A 270 -12.09 2.57 -14.84
CA ILE A 270 -11.74 3.37 -16.01
C ILE A 270 -10.47 2.77 -16.59
N GLN A 271 -10.52 2.47 -17.87
CA GLN A 271 -9.43 1.87 -18.63
C GLN A 271 -8.87 2.86 -19.64
N VAL A 272 -7.54 3.02 -19.65
CA VAL A 272 -6.81 3.78 -20.68
C VAL A 272 -5.89 2.81 -21.40
N ILE A 273 -5.99 2.77 -22.72
CA ILE A 273 -5.24 1.85 -23.59
C ILE A 273 -4.34 2.69 -24.51
N ILE A 274 -3.06 2.37 -24.55
CA ILE A 274 -2.08 2.95 -25.47
C ILE A 274 -1.57 1.82 -26.35
N LYS A 275 -1.86 1.88 -27.66
CA LYS A 275 -1.51 0.86 -28.61
C LYS A 275 -0.64 1.45 -29.73
N ASP A 276 0.42 0.78 -30.10
CA ASP A 276 1.24 1.07 -31.28
C ASP A 276 1.27 -0.13 -32.25
N ASN A 277 1.58 0.14 -33.49
CA ASN A 277 1.81 -0.86 -34.52
C ASN A 277 3.32 -0.94 -34.87
N GLY A 278 4.18 -0.83 -33.87
CA GLY A 278 5.63 -0.81 -34.01
C GLY A 278 6.30 -2.17 -34.06
N SER A 279 7.52 -2.24 -33.55
CA SER A 279 8.35 -3.45 -33.60
C SER A 279 7.86 -4.56 -32.66
N GLY A 280 7.01 -4.26 -31.68
CA GLY A 280 6.65 -5.17 -30.60
C GLY A 280 7.81 -5.41 -29.63
N ILE A 281 7.55 -6.24 -28.63
CA ILE A 281 8.49 -6.60 -27.55
C ILE A 281 8.76 -8.10 -27.60
N HIS A 282 10.03 -8.50 -27.45
CA HIS A 282 10.40 -9.91 -27.39
C HIS A 282 9.76 -10.58 -26.14
N PRO A 283 9.20 -11.80 -26.22
CA PRO A 283 8.54 -12.46 -25.09
C PRO A 283 9.39 -12.55 -23.81
N GLU A 284 10.70 -12.75 -23.95
CA GLU A 284 11.62 -12.78 -22.80
C GLU A 284 11.73 -11.43 -22.08
N ASP A 285 11.49 -10.32 -22.79
CA ASP A 285 11.58 -8.97 -22.23
C ASP A 285 10.30 -8.55 -21.50
N LEU A 286 9.12 -9.09 -21.84
CA LEU A 286 7.81 -8.68 -21.30
C LEU A 286 7.78 -8.61 -19.77
N HIS A 287 8.37 -9.59 -19.11
CA HIS A 287 8.44 -9.63 -17.64
C HIS A 287 9.45 -8.63 -17.02
N HIS A 288 10.22 -7.95 -17.87
CA HIS A 288 11.34 -7.11 -17.44
C HIS A 288 11.20 -5.64 -17.82
N ILE A 289 10.30 -5.27 -18.74
CA ILE A 289 10.18 -3.90 -19.26
C ILE A 289 9.88 -2.85 -18.18
N PHE A 290 9.27 -3.22 -17.07
CA PHE A 290 9.02 -2.32 -15.93
C PHE A 290 10.15 -2.28 -14.89
N LYS A 291 11.21 -3.09 -15.06
CA LYS A 291 12.40 -3.01 -14.18
C LYS A 291 13.19 -1.74 -14.48
N ARG A 292 13.71 -1.11 -13.42
CA ARG A 292 14.56 0.07 -13.53
C ARG A 292 15.83 -0.27 -14.30
N PHE A 293 16.26 0.64 -15.18
CA PHE A 293 17.45 0.51 -16.02
C PHE A 293 17.39 -0.66 -17.02
N TYR A 294 16.22 -1.30 -17.14
CA TYR A 294 16.07 -2.40 -18.10
C TYR A 294 16.02 -1.89 -19.52
N ARG A 295 16.80 -2.51 -20.38
CA ARG A 295 16.80 -2.28 -21.83
C ARG A 295 16.83 -3.64 -22.53
N SER A 296 16.03 -3.79 -23.58
CA SER A 296 16.01 -5.00 -24.38
C SER A 296 17.40 -5.28 -25.00
N ARG A 297 17.84 -6.53 -24.90
CA ARG A 297 19.07 -6.98 -25.56
C ARG A 297 18.88 -7.14 -27.07
N PHE A 298 17.63 -7.18 -27.51
CA PHE A 298 17.24 -7.40 -28.89
C PHE A 298 17.00 -6.08 -29.66
N SER A 299 17.00 -4.94 -28.96
CA SER A 299 16.80 -3.61 -29.56
C SER A 299 18.16 -2.94 -29.79
N LYS A 300 18.49 -2.69 -31.08
CA LYS A 300 19.80 -2.12 -31.50
C LYS A 300 19.92 -0.60 -31.33
N ASP A 301 18.81 0.15 -31.30
CA ASP A 301 18.83 1.62 -31.51
C ASP A 301 18.07 2.43 -30.47
N THR A 302 17.88 1.97 -29.25
CA THR A 302 17.14 2.74 -28.25
C THR A 302 18.04 3.67 -27.43
N GLN A 303 17.88 4.97 -27.60
CA GLN A 303 18.52 6.03 -26.81
C GLN A 303 17.94 6.14 -25.37
N GLY A 304 16.99 5.30 -24.98
CA GLY A 304 16.30 5.37 -23.68
C GLY A 304 17.17 4.95 -22.50
N ILE A 305 16.94 5.58 -21.33
CA ILE A 305 17.65 5.30 -20.06
C ILE A 305 17.11 4.06 -19.34
N GLY A 306 15.95 3.54 -19.75
CA GLY A 306 15.28 2.39 -19.10
C GLY A 306 14.54 2.76 -17.80
N LEU A 307 14.16 4.02 -17.62
CA LEU A 307 13.40 4.50 -16.44
C LEU A 307 11.97 4.93 -16.76
N GLY A 308 11.61 5.19 -18.02
CA GLY A 308 10.29 5.75 -18.37
C GLY A 308 9.13 4.82 -18.01
N LEU A 309 9.21 3.54 -18.38
CA LEU A 309 8.14 2.57 -18.06
C LEU A 309 8.07 2.24 -16.56
N SER A 310 9.21 2.18 -15.87
CA SER A 310 9.22 1.99 -14.40
C SER A 310 8.65 3.21 -13.66
N LEU A 311 8.86 4.43 -14.15
CA LEU A 311 8.23 5.63 -13.62
C LEU A 311 6.72 5.63 -13.89
N ALA A 312 6.30 5.29 -15.12
CA ALA A 312 4.88 5.17 -15.45
C ALA A 312 4.16 4.18 -14.53
N LYS A 313 4.75 3.02 -14.29
CA LYS A 313 4.23 2.01 -13.37
C LYS A 313 4.13 2.54 -11.93
N ALA A 314 5.17 3.15 -11.39
CA ALA A 314 5.17 3.72 -10.05
C ALA A 314 4.09 4.80 -9.86
N ILE A 315 3.86 5.65 -10.87
CA ILE A 315 2.81 6.67 -10.85
C ILE A 315 1.41 6.01 -10.87
N VAL A 316 1.19 5.02 -11.76
CA VAL A 316 -0.09 4.31 -11.86
C VAL A 316 -0.41 3.59 -10.53
N GLU A 317 0.56 2.90 -9.92
CA GLU A 317 0.42 2.24 -8.62
C GLU A 317 0.13 3.25 -7.48
N ALA A 318 0.77 4.43 -7.49
CA ALA A 318 0.48 5.51 -6.53
C ALA A 318 -0.95 6.05 -6.66
N HIS A 319 -1.57 5.91 -7.84
CA HIS A 319 -2.98 6.19 -8.08
C HIS A 319 -3.91 5.01 -7.77
N SER A 320 -3.39 3.92 -7.21
CA SER A 320 -4.12 2.66 -6.97
C SER A 320 -4.64 2.01 -8.27
N GLY A 321 -3.95 2.26 -9.38
CA GLY A 321 -4.20 1.63 -10.67
C GLY A 321 -3.29 0.43 -10.92
N ALA A 322 -3.58 -0.31 -11.98
CA ALA A 322 -2.75 -1.40 -12.49
C ALA A 322 -2.37 -1.13 -13.95
N ILE A 323 -1.17 -1.53 -14.34
CA ILE A 323 -0.69 -1.46 -15.73
C ILE A 323 -0.32 -2.85 -16.22
N GLU A 324 -0.83 -3.18 -17.40
CA GLU A 324 -0.58 -4.44 -18.09
C GLU A 324 0.00 -4.17 -19.48
N VAL A 325 0.68 -5.14 -20.05
CA VAL A 325 1.25 -5.07 -21.39
C VAL A 325 0.96 -6.34 -22.15
N ASP A 326 0.54 -6.18 -23.39
CA ASP A 326 0.43 -7.25 -24.38
C ASP A 326 1.19 -6.84 -25.63
N SER A 327 2.02 -7.72 -26.17
CA SER A 327 2.86 -7.39 -27.33
C SER A 327 3.23 -8.61 -28.13
N GLU A 328 3.23 -8.43 -29.43
CA GLU A 328 3.69 -9.43 -30.42
C GLU A 328 4.75 -8.83 -31.33
N LEU A 329 5.86 -9.57 -31.48
CA LEU A 329 7.02 -9.10 -32.25
C LEU A 329 6.64 -8.85 -33.70
N GLY A 330 6.90 -7.65 -34.21
CA GLY A 330 6.57 -7.23 -35.56
C GLY A 330 5.13 -6.77 -35.77
N ILE A 331 4.25 -6.87 -34.77
CA ILE A 331 2.86 -6.41 -34.84
C ILE A 331 2.67 -5.11 -34.02
N GLY A 332 3.23 -5.01 -32.85
CA GLY A 332 3.16 -3.83 -31.99
C GLY A 332 2.97 -4.14 -30.52
N THR A 333 2.69 -3.10 -29.72
CA THR A 333 2.53 -3.19 -28.28
C THR A 333 1.24 -2.50 -27.83
N THR A 334 0.58 -3.08 -26.84
CA THR A 334 -0.60 -2.52 -26.18
C THR A 334 -0.35 -2.44 -24.68
N PHE A 335 -0.36 -1.23 -24.13
CA PHE A 335 -0.37 -0.98 -22.68
C PHE A 335 -1.80 -0.69 -22.24
N THR A 336 -2.26 -1.39 -21.22
CA THR A 336 -3.59 -1.23 -20.63
C THR A 336 -3.45 -0.75 -19.18
N ILE A 337 -4.01 0.40 -18.86
CA ILE A 337 -4.02 0.97 -17.51
C ILE A 337 -5.45 0.94 -16.98
N ASN A 338 -5.64 0.34 -15.82
CA ASN A 338 -6.93 0.19 -15.16
C ASN A 338 -6.94 0.96 -13.83
N PHE A 339 -7.93 1.84 -13.64
CA PHE A 339 -8.17 2.55 -12.39
C PHE A 339 -9.52 2.13 -11.80
N LEU A 340 -9.54 1.80 -10.50
CA LEU A 340 -10.78 1.44 -9.81
C LEU A 340 -11.63 2.70 -9.56
N ILE A 341 -12.93 2.62 -9.86
CA ILE A 341 -13.91 3.64 -9.49
C ILE A 341 -14.36 3.32 -8.04
N PRO A 342 -14.16 4.24 -7.07
CA PRO A 342 -14.66 4.03 -5.73
C PRO A 342 -16.18 3.88 -5.75
N THR A 343 -16.70 2.73 -5.35
CA THR A 343 -18.15 2.55 -5.13
C THR A 343 -18.56 3.48 -3.98
N LYS A 344 -19.44 4.45 -4.25
CA LYS A 344 -20.12 5.18 -3.18
C LYS A 344 -21.01 4.16 -2.43
N LEU A 345 -20.52 3.72 -1.25
CA LEU A 345 -21.34 2.97 -0.28
C LEU A 345 -22.32 3.92 0.39
#